data_510ec9ff20003ab908f5ae6aab7ff2aa
#
_entry.id   510ec9ff20003ab908f5ae6aab7ff2aa
#
_cell.length_a   1.000
_cell.length_b   1.000
_cell.length_c   1.000
_cell.angle_alpha   90.00
_cell.angle_beta   90.00
_cell.angle_gamma   90.00
#
_symmetry.space_group_name_H-M   'P 1'
#
loop_
_entity.id
_entity.type
_entity.pdbx_description
1 polymer ?
#
loop_
_entity_poly.entity_id
_entity_poly.type
_entity_poly.pdbx_seq_one_letter_code
_entity_poly.pdbx_strand_id
1 'polypeptide(L)'
;VPMEFAFRQSTQQAFYFVENATIGGDPLDKEDLIIAYNGDVIVGSRYWYGEITDLPAMGYDPNNYGKYTDGYCEAGDLVTFKVLDASTGELIKMEADGDIIWENNLIWYVETLKNVIAIPADFHLGKPYPNPFNPVTTIDYDVPMDCEIELSIYDLQGRLIEQLISGYIKAGYYEIQWNAGTTAS
;
A
#
# COMPACT_ATOMS: atom_id res chain seq x y z
N VAL A 1 17.57 -9.03 4.39
CA VAL A 1 16.32 -8.59 5.02
C VAL A 1 16.67 -7.75 6.23
N PRO A 2 16.05 -6.56 6.44
CA PRO A 2 16.24 -5.79 7.65
C PRO A 2 15.90 -6.60 8.90
N MET A 3 16.61 -6.36 10.02
CA MET A 3 16.47 -7.17 11.23
C MET A 3 15.04 -7.14 11.81
N GLU A 4 14.33 -6.06 11.62
CA GLU A 4 12.94 -5.87 12.05
C GLU A 4 11.93 -6.75 11.29
N PHE A 5 12.27 -7.20 10.07
CA PHE A 5 11.46 -8.10 9.25
C PHE A 5 12.05 -9.52 9.17
N ALA A 6 13.01 -9.82 10.03
CA ALA A 6 13.58 -11.15 10.11
C ALA A 6 12.61 -12.10 10.82
N PHE A 7 12.58 -13.33 10.37
CA PHE A 7 11.83 -14.42 10.99
C PHE A 7 12.77 -15.60 11.28
N ARG A 8 12.34 -16.52 12.11
CA ARG A 8 13.09 -17.75 12.41
C ARG A 8 12.56 -18.91 11.58
N GLN A 9 13.47 -19.76 11.13
CA GLN A 9 13.10 -20.98 10.43
C GLN A 9 12.37 -21.93 11.37
N SER A 10 11.37 -22.63 10.82
CA SER A 10 10.60 -23.68 11.48
C SER A 10 10.59 -24.92 10.60
N THR A 11 10.34 -26.08 11.18
CA THR A 11 10.10 -27.31 10.42
C THR A 11 8.67 -27.36 9.87
N GLN A 12 7.80 -26.51 10.40
CA GLN A 12 6.44 -26.30 9.88
C GLN A 12 6.46 -25.09 8.96
N GLN A 13 6.08 -25.24 7.71
CA GLN A 13 6.19 -24.15 6.74
C GLN A 13 5.21 -24.31 5.57
N ALA A 14 4.80 -23.20 5.01
CA ALA A 14 4.12 -23.09 3.72
C ALA A 14 4.92 -22.18 2.79
N PHE A 15 4.69 -22.30 1.48
CA PHE A 15 5.26 -21.40 0.48
C PHE A 15 4.16 -20.84 -0.41
N TYR A 16 4.15 -19.53 -0.54
CA TYR A 16 3.26 -18.78 -1.43
C TYR A 16 4.07 -18.25 -2.60
N PHE A 17 3.77 -18.72 -3.80
CA PHE A 17 4.42 -18.26 -5.02
C PHE A 17 3.60 -17.10 -5.60
N VAL A 18 4.13 -15.88 -5.45
CA VAL A 18 3.47 -14.67 -5.92
C VAL A 18 3.84 -14.42 -7.39
N GLU A 19 2.83 -14.44 -8.25
CA GLU A 19 3.02 -14.25 -9.70
C GLU A 19 3.11 -12.77 -10.06
N ASN A 20 2.18 -11.96 -9.56
CA ASN A 20 2.17 -10.52 -9.79
C ASN A 20 2.00 -9.75 -8.49
N ALA A 21 2.78 -8.69 -8.31
CA ALA A 21 2.64 -7.79 -7.18
C ALA A 21 2.75 -6.33 -7.64
N THR A 22 1.80 -5.48 -7.20
CA THR A 22 1.73 -4.07 -7.63
C THR A 22 1.40 -3.13 -6.47
N ILE A 23 1.96 -1.90 -6.52
CA ILE A 23 1.62 -0.77 -5.67
C ILE A 23 1.14 0.37 -6.57
N GLY A 24 -0.08 0.85 -6.37
CA GLY A 24 -0.68 1.89 -7.22
C GLY A 24 -0.90 1.48 -8.68
N GLY A 25 -0.83 0.16 -8.96
CA GLY A 25 -0.89 -0.40 -10.31
C GLY A 25 0.47 -0.56 -11.00
N ASP A 26 1.55 -0.07 -10.39
CA ASP A 26 2.92 -0.27 -10.87
C ASP A 26 3.53 -1.54 -10.27
N PRO A 27 4.29 -2.35 -11.02
CA PRO A 27 4.96 -3.54 -10.51
C PRO A 27 5.95 -3.22 -9.40
N LEU A 28 6.15 -4.16 -8.47
CA LEU A 28 7.18 -4.03 -7.44
C LEU A 28 8.59 -4.00 -8.04
N ASP A 29 9.47 -3.26 -7.39
CA ASP A 29 10.91 -3.27 -7.65
C ASP A 29 11.63 -4.39 -6.87
N LYS A 30 12.84 -4.75 -7.32
CA LYS A 30 13.62 -5.86 -6.70
C LYS A 30 14.09 -5.57 -5.27
N GLU A 31 14.12 -4.30 -4.92
CA GLU A 31 14.47 -3.82 -3.58
C GLU A 31 13.27 -3.87 -2.61
N ASP A 32 12.05 -4.04 -3.13
CA ASP A 32 10.85 -4.16 -2.31
C ASP A 32 10.82 -5.50 -1.58
N LEU A 33 10.37 -5.46 -0.32
CA LEU A 33 10.33 -6.63 0.54
C LEU A 33 8.88 -7.05 0.82
N ILE A 34 8.49 -8.24 0.38
CA ILE A 34 7.20 -8.84 0.74
C ILE A 34 7.33 -9.52 2.10
N ILE A 35 6.38 -9.29 3.00
CA ILE A 35 6.39 -9.80 4.36
C ILE A 35 5.07 -10.51 4.63
N ALA A 36 5.13 -11.76 5.10
CA ALA A 36 3.99 -12.56 5.51
C ALA A 36 3.78 -12.45 7.02
N TYR A 37 2.52 -12.31 7.42
CA TYR A 37 2.09 -12.16 8.81
C TYR A 37 1.05 -13.21 9.19
N ASN A 38 1.13 -13.67 10.46
CA ASN A 38 0.03 -14.28 11.19
C ASN A 38 -0.42 -13.27 12.27
N GLY A 39 -1.57 -12.62 12.08
CA GLY A 39 -1.93 -11.45 12.89
C GLY A 39 -0.85 -10.37 12.81
N ASP A 40 -0.21 -10.06 13.94
CA ASP A 40 0.88 -9.08 14.01
C ASP A 40 2.29 -9.73 14.01
N VAL A 41 2.37 -11.06 13.94
CA VAL A 41 3.64 -11.80 13.99
C VAL A 41 4.17 -12.01 12.57
N ILE A 42 5.43 -11.65 12.35
CA ILE A 42 6.13 -11.92 11.08
C ILE A 42 6.48 -13.40 11.01
N VAL A 43 5.98 -14.06 9.98
CA VAL A 43 6.18 -15.50 9.74
C VAL A 43 7.02 -15.78 8.50
N GLY A 44 7.27 -14.77 7.68
CA GLY A 44 8.12 -14.89 6.49
C GLY A 44 8.40 -13.54 5.85
N SER A 45 9.48 -13.50 5.06
CA SER A 45 9.79 -12.32 4.25
C SER A 45 10.68 -12.70 3.08
N ARG A 46 10.51 -12.01 1.94
CA ARG A 46 11.28 -12.22 0.72
C ARG A 46 11.36 -10.94 -0.09
N TYR A 47 12.54 -10.59 -0.57
CA TYR A 47 12.66 -9.55 -1.59
C TYR A 47 11.97 -9.99 -2.88
N TRP A 48 11.29 -9.05 -3.51
CA TRP A 48 10.71 -9.29 -4.81
C TRP A 48 11.81 -9.55 -5.85
N TYR A 49 11.73 -10.61 -6.60
CA TYR A 49 12.66 -10.90 -7.69
C TYR A 49 11.99 -11.18 -9.04
N GLY A 50 10.70 -10.88 -9.14
CA GLY A 50 9.89 -11.07 -10.33
C GLY A 50 8.84 -12.16 -10.18
N GLU A 51 8.27 -12.57 -11.29
CA GLU A 51 7.24 -13.63 -11.32
C GLU A 51 7.69 -14.88 -10.56
N ILE A 52 6.73 -15.46 -9.83
CA ILE A 52 6.92 -16.68 -9.02
C ILE A 52 7.92 -16.45 -7.87
N THR A 53 7.88 -15.26 -7.24
CA THR A 53 8.63 -15.03 -6.01
C THR A 53 8.10 -15.95 -4.90
N ASP A 54 8.99 -16.82 -4.36
CA ASP A 54 8.67 -17.76 -3.29
C ASP A 54 8.67 -17.08 -1.93
N LEU A 55 7.51 -16.85 -1.35
CA LEU A 55 7.36 -16.26 -0.03
C LEU A 55 7.11 -17.37 1.01
N PRO A 56 8.03 -17.60 1.96
CA PRO A 56 7.79 -18.56 3.02
C PRO A 56 6.82 -18.01 4.06
N ALA A 57 6.04 -18.89 4.69
CA ALA A 57 5.31 -18.61 5.93
C ALA A 57 5.52 -19.76 6.90
N MET A 58 6.21 -19.45 8.00
CA MET A 58 6.59 -20.43 9.01
C MET A 58 5.43 -20.72 9.97
N GLY A 59 5.32 -21.98 10.37
CA GLY A 59 4.34 -22.44 11.35
C GLY A 59 4.93 -22.70 12.72
N TYR A 60 4.05 -22.78 13.71
CA TYR A 60 4.40 -23.12 15.09
C TYR A 60 4.94 -24.55 15.19
N ASP A 61 6.11 -24.71 15.82
CA ASP A 61 6.78 -26.00 16.03
C ASP A 61 7.07 -26.22 17.51
N PRO A 62 6.11 -26.79 18.26
CA PRO A 62 6.27 -27.00 19.71
C PRO A 62 7.38 -27.98 20.08
N ASN A 63 7.75 -28.89 19.17
CA ASN A 63 8.69 -29.96 19.47
C ASN A 63 10.15 -29.55 19.36
N ASN A 64 10.46 -28.69 18.39
CA ASN A 64 11.84 -28.28 18.10
C ASN A 64 12.11 -26.82 18.46
N TYR A 65 11.15 -25.92 18.19
CA TYR A 65 11.35 -24.48 18.24
C TYR A 65 10.25 -23.71 18.97
N GLY A 66 9.38 -24.39 19.75
CA GLY A 66 8.18 -23.82 20.34
C GLY A 66 8.35 -22.42 20.96
N LYS A 67 9.44 -22.23 21.72
CA LYS A 67 9.75 -20.93 22.34
C LYS A 67 10.06 -19.83 21.31
N TYR A 68 10.54 -20.19 20.12
CA TYR A 68 10.98 -19.23 19.11
C TYR A 68 10.00 -19.06 17.96
N THR A 69 8.97 -19.92 17.91
CA THR A 69 7.90 -19.93 16.92
C THR A 69 6.55 -19.62 17.52
N ASP A 70 6.53 -19.08 18.75
CA ASP A 70 5.31 -18.67 19.42
C ASP A 70 4.59 -17.58 18.60
N GLY A 71 3.29 -17.78 18.35
CA GLY A 71 2.49 -16.94 17.46
C GLY A 71 2.69 -17.17 15.96
N TYR A 72 3.51 -18.16 15.56
CA TYR A 72 3.59 -18.58 14.16
C TYR A 72 2.32 -19.32 13.73
N CYS A 73 2.13 -19.53 12.42
CA CYS A 73 0.91 -20.08 11.87
C CYS A 73 0.60 -21.49 12.38
N GLU A 74 -0.67 -21.73 12.65
CA GLU A 74 -1.28 -23.05 12.83
C GLU A 74 -2.23 -23.34 11.66
N ALA A 75 -2.61 -24.60 11.48
CA ALA A 75 -3.49 -25.01 10.40
C ALA A 75 -4.84 -24.27 10.47
N GLY A 76 -5.21 -23.58 9.41
CA GLY A 76 -6.42 -22.78 9.31
C GLY A 76 -6.23 -21.28 9.56
N ASP A 77 -5.03 -20.83 9.99
CA ASP A 77 -4.75 -19.41 10.16
C ASP A 77 -4.73 -18.66 8.82
N LEU A 78 -5.20 -17.42 8.85
CA LEU A 78 -5.18 -16.52 7.70
C LEU A 78 -3.82 -15.81 7.63
N VAL A 79 -3.09 -16.03 6.55
CA VAL A 79 -1.85 -15.29 6.27
C VAL A 79 -2.17 -14.00 5.54
N THR A 80 -1.61 -12.90 6.04
CA THR A 80 -1.74 -11.57 5.44
C THR A 80 -0.38 -11.05 4.99
N PHE A 81 -0.39 -10.08 4.06
CA PHE A 81 0.83 -9.59 3.44
C PHE A 81 0.96 -8.08 3.57
N LYS A 82 2.21 -7.64 3.72
CA LYS A 82 2.62 -6.24 3.55
C LYS A 82 3.85 -6.18 2.65
N VAL A 83 4.06 -5.03 2.01
CA VAL A 83 5.29 -4.73 1.27
C VAL A 83 5.96 -3.52 1.90
N LEU A 84 7.24 -3.65 2.19
CA LEU A 84 8.09 -2.50 2.44
C LEU A 84 8.53 -1.97 1.07
N ASP A 85 7.98 -0.84 0.68
CA ASP A 85 8.39 -0.10 -0.53
C ASP A 85 9.75 0.55 -0.29
N ALA A 86 10.74 0.10 -1.00
CA ALA A 86 12.12 0.58 -0.85
C ALA A 86 12.28 2.04 -1.28
N SER A 87 11.44 2.53 -2.17
CA SER A 87 11.51 3.89 -2.70
C SER A 87 11.02 4.94 -1.71
N THR A 88 9.97 4.61 -0.93
CA THR A 88 9.35 5.50 0.06
C THR A 88 9.72 5.16 1.49
N GLY A 89 10.10 3.89 1.76
CA GLY A 89 10.29 3.34 3.10
C GLY A 89 8.96 3.03 3.82
N GLU A 90 7.84 3.08 3.13
CA GLU A 90 6.53 2.81 3.70
C GLU A 90 6.22 1.31 3.75
N LEU A 91 5.51 0.89 4.81
CA LEU A 91 5.01 -0.47 4.96
C LEU A 91 3.54 -0.53 4.52
N ILE A 92 3.32 -1.02 3.32
CA ILE A 92 2.04 -0.98 2.62
C ILE A 92 1.30 -2.30 2.80
N LYS A 93 0.02 -2.25 3.22
CA LYS A 93 -0.84 -3.43 3.30
C LYS A 93 -1.22 -3.90 1.91
N MET A 94 -1.11 -5.23 1.70
CA MET A 94 -1.44 -5.86 0.43
C MET A 94 -2.65 -6.79 0.60
N GLU A 95 -3.44 -6.92 -0.47
CA GLU A 95 -4.51 -7.91 -0.61
C GLU A 95 -4.13 -8.92 -1.69
N ALA A 96 -4.32 -10.18 -1.35
CA ALA A 96 -4.22 -11.28 -2.30
C ALA A 96 -5.58 -11.54 -2.98
N ASP A 97 -5.57 -12.30 -4.04
CA ASP A 97 -6.76 -12.74 -4.80
C ASP A 97 -7.53 -13.88 -4.09
N GLY A 98 -7.80 -13.71 -2.80
CA GLY A 98 -8.55 -14.63 -1.94
C GLY A 98 -7.95 -14.79 -0.56
N ASP A 99 -8.62 -15.57 0.27
CA ASP A 99 -8.16 -15.88 1.62
C ASP A 99 -7.01 -16.88 1.56
N ILE A 100 -5.86 -16.49 2.06
CA ILE A 100 -4.65 -17.31 2.09
C ILE A 100 -4.58 -18.06 3.41
N ILE A 101 -5.13 -19.27 3.40
CA ILE A 101 -5.16 -20.14 4.58
C ILE A 101 -3.87 -20.94 4.68
N TRP A 102 -3.28 -20.93 5.87
CA TRP A 102 -2.05 -21.68 6.12
C TRP A 102 -2.32 -23.15 6.44
N GLU A 103 -1.54 -24.02 5.80
CA GLU A 103 -1.40 -25.43 6.15
C GLU A 103 0.06 -25.86 6.02
N ASN A 104 0.49 -26.79 6.88
CA ASN A 104 1.87 -27.28 6.82
C ASN A 104 2.19 -27.98 5.50
N ASN A 105 3.34 -27.65 4.91
CA ASN A 105 3.80 -28.12 3.60
C ASN A 105 2.91 -27.70 2.41
N LEU A 106 2.06 -26.68 2.60
CA LEU A 106 1.28 -26.09 1.53
C LEU A 106 2.19 -25.39 0.52
N ILE A 107 1.90 -25.59 -0.75
CA ILE A 107 2.41 -24.75 -1.85
C ILE A 107 1.17 -24.15 -2.52
N TRP A 108 1.12 -22.83 -2.56
CA TRP A 108 0.00 -22.07 -3.12
C TRP A 108 0.49 -20.97 -4.05
N TYR A 109 -0.23 -20.76 -5.15
CA TYR A 109 0.04 -19.68 -6.09
C TYR A 109 -0.91 -18.52 -5.80
N VAL A 110 -0.33 -17.34 -5.58
CA VAL A 110 -1.03 -16.07 -5.45
C VAL A 110 -0.92 -15.34 -6.78
N GLU A 111 -1.99 -15.34 -7.57
CA GLU A 111 -1.98 -14.73 -8.91
C GLU A 111 -1.72 -13.23 -8.84
N THR A 112 -2.33 -12.55 -7.86
CA THR A 112 -2.19 -11.10 -7.69
C THR A 112 -2.07 -10.71 -6.23
N LEU A 113 -1.04 -9.92 -5.94
CA LEU A 113 -0.85 -9.21 -4.67
C LEU A 113 -0.84 -7.72 -4.94
N LYS A 114 -1.82 -6.97 -4.46
CA LYS A 114 -1.96 -5.52 -4.72
C LYS A 114 -2.21 -4.75 -3.44
N ASN A 115 -1.79 -3.48 -3.41
CA ASN A 115 -2.10 -2.64 -2.26
C ASN A 115 -3.58 -2.26 -2.21
N VAL A 116 -4.08 -2.15 -0.97
CA VAL A 116 -5.42 -1.59 -0.72
C VAL A 116 -5.30 -0.08 -0.85
N ILE A 117 -5.72 0.46 -1.98
CA ILE A 117 -5.86 1.90 -2.12
C ILE A 117 -7.24 2.24 -1.52
N ALA A 118 -7.25 3.07 -0.47
CA ALA A 118 -8.50 3.69 -0.04
C ALA A 118 -8.95 4.61 -1.17
N ILE A 119 -10.05 4.25 -1.84
CA ILE A 119 -10.65 5.06 -2.90
C ILE A 119 -11.78 5.86 -2.26
N PRO A 120 -11.86 7.20 -2.47
CA PRO A 120 -13.00 7.98 -2.04
C PRO A 120 -14.30 7.46 -2.64
N ALA A 121 -15.41 7.53 -1.88
CA ALA A 121 -16.71 7.11 -2.38
C ALA A 121 -17.32 8.12 -3.37
N ASP A 122 -17.03 9.42 -3.14
CA ASP A 122 -17.59 10.54 -3.90
C ASP A 122 -16.51 11.59 -4.19
N PHE A 123 -16.75 12.43 -5.21
CA PHE A 123 -15.94 13.63 -5.41
C PHE A 123 -16.11 14.58 -4.23
N HIS A 124 -15.01 15.05 -3.69
CA HIS A 124 -15.00 16.06 -2.63
C HIS A 124 -14.03 17.18 -2.97
N LEU A 125 -14.39 18.40 -2.60
CA LEU A 125 -13.53 19.56 -2.63
C LEU A 125 -13.54 20.19 -1.23
N GLY A 126 -12.40 20.12 -0.56
CA GLY A 126 -12.19 20.63 0.77
C GLY A 126 -12.19 22.17 0.82
N LYS A 127 -12.34 22.69 2.02
CA LYS A 127 -12.22 24.14 2.24
C LYS A 127 -10.74 24.50 2.31
N PRO A 128 -10.32 25.58 1.61
CA PRO A 128 -8.96 26.06 1.70
C PRO A 128 -8.53 26.32 3.15
N TYR A 129 -7.36 25.80 3.54
CA TYR A 129 -6.80 25.99 4.88
C TYR A 129 -5.29 26.31 4.79
N PRO A 130 -4.80 27.33 5.55
CA PRO A 130 -5.56 28.27 6.40
C PRO A 130 -6.50 29.16 5.60
N ASN A 131 -7.59 29.61 6.24
CA ASN A 131 -8.47 30.65 5.69
C ASN A 131 -8.91 31.57 6.86
N PRO A 132 -8.50 32.88 6.92
CA PRO A 132 -7.73 33.60 5.90
C PRO A 132 -6.31 33.05 5.71
N PHE A 133 -5.77 33.17 4.49
CA PHE A 133 -4.43 32.71 4.11
C PHE A 133 -3.47 33.90 3.82
N ASN A 134 -2.14 33.64 3.89
CA ASN A 134 -1.12 34.66 3.59
C ASN A 134 0.24 33.99 3.27
N PRO A 135 0.71 33.98 2.03
CA PRO A 135 -0.06 34.04 0.78
C PRO A 135 -0.52 32.65 0.30
N VAL A 136 -0.24 31.57 1.06
CA VAL A 136 -0.43 30.16 0.67
C VAL A 136 -1.61 29.56 1.41
N THR A 137 -2.39 28.76 0.71
CA THR A 137 -3.41 27.87 1.28
C THR A 137 -3.36 26.50 0.62
N THR A 138 -3.75 25.46 1.35
CA THR A 138 -3.90 24.10 0.86
C THR A 138 -5.37 23.79 0.60
N ILE A 139 -5.65 23.08 -0.46
CA ILE A 139 -6.98 22.63 -0.87
C ILE A 139 -6.92 21.10 -1.02
N ASP A 140 -7.71 20.40 -0.23
CA ASP A 140 -7.87 18.95 -0.33
C ASP A 140 -8.94 18.65 -1.37
N TYR A 141 -8.75 17.57 -2.14
CA TYR A 141 -9.77 17.11 -3.07
C TYR A 141 -9.70 15.58 -3.24
N ASP A 142 -10.87 14.98 -3.44
CA ASP A 142 -11.02 13.54 -3.55
C ASP A 142 -11.55 13.16 -4.93
N VAL A 143 -10.95 12.13 -5.52
CA VAL A 143 -11.31 11.63 -6.85
C VAL A 143 -11.73 10.15 -6.72
N PRO A 144 -13.02 9.79 -6.88
CA PRO A 144 -13.51 8.44 -6.64
C PRO A 144 -13.23 7.45 -7.77
N MET A 145 -12.89 7.93 -8.96
CA MET A 145 -12.56 7.10 -10.12
C MET A 145 -11.54 7.79 -11.01
N ASP A 146 -10.78 7.02 -11.75
CA ASP A 146 -9.85 7.53 -12.75
C ASP A 146 -10.57 8.36 -13.81
N CYS A 147 -10.31 9.67 -13.88
CA CYS A 147 -10.98 10.57 -14.81
C CYS A 147 -10.15 11.84 -15.10
N GLU A 148 -10.57 12.59 -16.12
CA GLU A 148 -10.10 13.95 -16.32
C GLU A 148 -10.77 14.89 -15.34
N ILE A 149 -9.98 15.73 -14.65
CA ILE A 149 -10.47 16.78 -13.75
C ILE A 149 -9.89 18.13 -14.13
N GLU A 150 -10.60 19.17 -13.75
CA GLU A 150 -10.15 20.55 -13.78
C GLU A 150 -10.44 21.21 -12.43
N LEU A 151 -9.39 21.78 -11.81
CA LEU A 151 -9.51 22.58 -10.60
C LEU A 151 -8.96 23.98 -10.88
N SER A 152 -9.83 24.99 -10.76
CA SER A 152 -9.53 26.36 -11.14
C SER A 152 -9.96 27.35 -10.07
N ILE A 153 -9.19 28.42 -9.90
CA ILE A 153 -9.47 29.53 -8.99
C ILE A 153 -10.10 30.68 -9.78
N TYR A 154 -11.22 31.21 -9.28
CA TYR A 154 -11.92 32.34 -9.86
C TYR A 154 -12.07 33.49 -8.85
N ASP A 155 -12.11 34.71 -9.35
CA ASP A 155 -12.47 35.87 -8.54
C ASP A 155 -14.00 35.97 -8.31
N LEU A 156 -14.41 36.93 -7.49
CA LEU A 156 -15.83 37.15 -7.20
C LEU A 156 -16.67 37.62 -8.41
N GLN A 157 -16.00 38.01 -9.51
CA GLN A 157 -16.64 38.39 -10.77
C GLN A 157 -16.68 37.22 -11.77
N GLY A 158 -16.19 36.02 -11.38
CA GLY A 158 -16.14 34.84 -12.22
C GLY A 158 -14.99 34.83 -13.24
N ARG A 159 -13.98 35.68 -13.09
CA ARG A 159 -12.81 35.65 -13.97
C ARG A 159 -11.82 34.60 -13.46
N LEU A 160 -11.29 33.80 -14.38
CA LEU A 160 -10.25 32.82 -14.08
C LEU A 160 -9.00 33.55 -13.57
N ILE A 161 -8.54 33.18 -12.39
CA ILE A 161 -7.30 33.65 -11.79
C ILE A 161 -6.18 32.67 -12.10
N GLU A 162 -6.39 31.38 -11.83
CA GLU A 162 -5.39 30.34 -12.05
C GLU A 162 -6.06 28.96 -12.22
N GLN A 163 -5.51 28.15 -13.11
CA GLN A 163 -5.87 26.75 -13.26
C GLN A 163 -4.85 25.89 -12.51
N LEU A 164 -5.26 25.27 -11.42
CA LEU A 164 -4.37 24.51 -10.54
C LEU A 164 -4.12 23.10 -11.07
N ILE A 165 -5.16 22.49 -11.66
CA ILE A 165 -5.11 21.13 -12.19
C ILE A 165 -5.88 21.11 -13.49
N SER A 166 -5.35 20.40 -14.49
CA SER A 166 -6.05 20.07 -15.74
C SER A 166 -5.43 18.80 -16.31
N GLY A 167 -6.17 17.69 -16.30
CA GLY A 167 -5.73 16.44 -16.86
C GLY A 167 -6.32 15.19 -16.20
N TYR A 168 -5.78 14.06 -16.60
CA TYR A 168 -6.19 12.75 -16.11
C TYR A 168 -5.56 12.45 -14.75
N ILE A 169 -6.39 12.17 -13.77
CA ILE A 169 -5.98 11.85 -12.39
C ILE A 169 -6.56 10.48 -12.02
N LYS A 170 -5.76 9.67 -11.37
CA LYS A 170 -6.21 8.38 -10.79
C LYS A 170 -7.14 8.62 -9.60
N ALA A 171 -7.94 7.61 -9.25
CA ALA A 171 -8.73 7.63 -8.02
C ALA A 171 -7.82 7.77 -6.79
N GLY A 172 -8.19 8.62 -5.82
CA GLY A 172 -7.38 8.86 -4.62
C GLY A 172 -7.76 10.12 -3.88
N TYR A 173 -7.04 10.34 -2.77
CA TYR A 173 -7.10 11.55 -1.94
C TYR A 173 -5.91 12.42 -2.28
N TYR A 174 -6.15 13.71 -2.50
CA TYR A 174 -5.13 14.65 -2.96
C TYR A 174 -5.17 15.97 -2.19
N GLU A 175 -4.04 16.66 -2.18
CA GLU A 175 -3.93 18.04 -1.73
C GLU A 175 -3.14 18.85 -2.75
N ILE A 176 -3.49 20.13 -2.88
CA ILE A 176 -2.75 21.09 -3.70
C ILE A 176 -2.59 22.41 -2.97
N GLN A 177 -1.40 22.98 -3.06
CA GLN A 177 -1.14 24.32 -2.52
C GLN A 177 -1.35 25.39 -3.58
N TRP A 178 -2.07 26.45 -3.19
CA TRP A 178 -2.21 27.64 -3.99
C TRP A 178 -1.51 28.83 -3.31
N ASN A 179 -0.72 29.57 -4.11
CA ASN A 179 -0.01 30.76 -3.64
C ASN A 179 -0.52 32.00 -4.37
N ALA A 180 -1.39 32.79 -3.75
CA ALA A 180 -1.93 34.03 -4.32
C ALA A 180 -0.91 35.16 -4.50
N GLY A 181 0.27 35.04 -3.91
CA GLY A 181 1.33 36.07 -4.07
C GLY A 181 1.98 36.04 -5.45
N THR A 182 1.80 34.99 -6.24
CA THR A 182 2.31 34.87 -7.61
C THR A 182 1.34 35.42 -8.66
N THR A 183 0.09 35.68 -8.30
CA THR A 183 -0.98 36.11 -9.22
C THR A 183 -1.30 37.58 -9.17
N ALA A 184 -0.51 38.40 -8.40
CA ALA A 184 -0.71 39.83 -8.29
C ALA A 184 0.07 40.57 -9.39
N SER A 185 -0.59 40.94 -10.49
CA SER A 185 -0.44 42.20 -11.24
C SER A 185 -1.39 42.28 -12.41
#